data_699f6fca03d8780abdb1791f7dc967ee
#
_entry.id   699f6fca03d8780abdb1791f7dc967ee
#
_cell.length_a   1.000
_cell.length_b   1.000
_cell.length_c   1.000
_cell.angle_alpha   90.00
_cell.angle_beta   90.00
_cell.angle_gamma   90.00
#
_symmetry.space_group_name_H-M   'P 1'
#
loop_
_entity.id
_entity.type
_entity.pdbx_description
1 polymer ?
#
loop_
_entity_poly.entity_id
_entity_poly.type
_entity_poly.pdbx_seq_one_letter_code
_entity_poly.pdbx_strand_id
1 'polypeptide(L)'
;VPVDQRPKKQMNKFNLKNIFSVTLRDTGEVALIDGDTKEIRSIVKTGYAVHISRLSKSGRYIYVIGRDGRLSLIDLWMEKPAVVAEVKVGFDARSVDTSKFKGFEDKYAIAGSYWPPQYVIMDGETLKPFKIVSTRGMTVDGEYHPEPRVASIVSSETKPEWVVNIKE
;
A
#
# COMPACT_ATOMS: atom_id res chain seq x y z
N VAL A 1 -0.42 -15.07 5.48
CA VAL A 1 -1.03 -16.21 4.77
C VAL A 1 -0.31 -16.41 3.44
N PRO A 2 0.32 -17.57 3.17
CA PRO A 2 0.93 -17.89 1.89
C PRO A 2 -0.05 -17.73 0.72
N VAL A 3 0.45 -17.35 -0.45
CA VAL A 3 -0.40 -17.02 -1.62
C VAL A 3 -1.22 -18.23 -2.08
N ASP A 4 -0.63 -19.43 -2.04
CA ASP A 4 -1.29 -20.69 -2.42
C ASP A 4 -2.41 -21.12 -1.46
N GLN A 5 -2.41 -20.59 -0.23
CA GLN A 5 -3.45 -20.83 0.79
C GLN A 5 -4.54 -19.74 0.79
N ARG A 6 -4.40 -18.68 -0.01
CA ARG A 6 -5.43 -17.64 -0.14
C ARG A 6 -6.57 -18.11 -1.02
N PRO A 7 -7.78 -17.52 -0.88
CA PRO A 7 -8.93 -17.87 -1.72
C PRO A 7 -8.60 -17.76 -3.22
N LYS A 8 -9.05 -18.75 -3.99
CA LYS A 8 -8.93 -18.74 -5.47
C LYS A 8 -10.05 -17.93 -6.15
N LYS A 9 -11.10 -17.58 -5.40
CA LYS A 9 -12.22 -16.74 -5.80
C LYS A 9 -12.72 -15.94 -4.60
N GLN A 10 -13.48 -14.90 -4.84
CA GLN A 10 -14.12 -14.14 -3.77
C GLN A 10 -15.06 -15.03 -2.96
N MET A 11 -14.89 -15.08 -1.64
CA MET A 11 -15.65 -15.92 -0.72
C MET A 11 -16.81 -15.17 -0.06
N ASN A 12 -16.76 -13.84 -0.02
CA ASN A 12 -17.82 -12.99 0.50
C ASN A 12 -18.70 -12.44 -0.65
N LYS A 13 -19.78 -11.72 -0.29
CA LYS A 13 -20.74 -11.14 -1.23
C LYS A 13 -20.57 -9.63 -1.41
N PHE A 14 -19.41 -9.05 -1.08
CA PHE A 14 -19.19 -7.63 -1.24
C PHE A 14 -19.11 -7.24 -2.71
N ASN A 15 -19.72 -6.11 -3.05
CA ASN A 15 -19.51 -5.48 -4.35
C ASN A 15 -18.16 -4.75 -4.33
N LEU A 16 -17.07 -5.42 -4.73
CA LEU A 16 -15.73 -4.86 -4.70
C LEU A 16 -15.55 -3.65 -5.64
N LYS A 17 -16.48 -3.42 -6.57
CA LYS A 17 -16.48 -2.20 -7.40
C LYS A 17 -17.03 -0.98 -6.65
N ASN A 18 -17.72 -1.20 -5.54
CA ASN A 18 -18.32 -0.14 -4.73
C ASN A 18 -18.02 -0.32 -3.24
N ILE A 19 -16.76 -0.65 -2.91
CA ILE A 19 -16.30 -0.72 -1.53
C ILE A 19 -15.41 0.50 -1.22
N PHE A 20 -15.58 1.08 -0.05
CA PHE A 20 -14.74 2.15 0.46
C PHE A 20 -13.82 1.64 1.57
N SER A 21 -12.57 2.03 1.52
CA SER A 21 -11.64 1.85 2.63
C SER A 21 -11.43 3.18 3.34
N VAL A 22 -11.76 3.23 4.62
CA VAL A 22 -11.60 4.41 5.46
C VAL A 22 -10.53 4.14 6.51
N THR A 23 -9.47 4.96 6.51
CA THR A 23 -8.40 4.87 7.48
C THR A 23 -8.85 5.41 8.83
N LEU A 24 -8.85 4.56 9.86
CA LEU A 24 -9.09 4.92 11.25
C LEU A 24 -7.72 5.13 11.91
N ARG A 25 -7.18 6.32 11.72
CA ARG A 25 -5.79 6.64 12.01
C ARG A 25 -5.39 6.32 13.45
N ASP A 26 -6.16 6.80 14.41
CA ASP A 26 -5.76 6.77 15.83
C ASP A 26 -5.92 5.37 16.44
N THR A 27 -6.80 4.56 15.88
CA THR A 27 -6.97 3.16 16.31
C THR A 27 -6.07 2.18 15.55
N GLY A 28 -5.43 2.63 14.45
CA GLY A 28 -4.57 1.76 13.62
C GLY A 28 -5.38 0.72 12.85
N GLU A 29 -6.50 1.13 12.27
CA GLU A 29 -7.46 0.23 11.61
C GLU A 29 -7.90 0.79 10.26
N VAL A 30 -8.50 -0.07 9.46
CA VAL A 30 -9.20 0.30 8.23
C VAL A 30 -10.63 -0.24 8.32
N ALA A 31 -11.61 0.64 8.18
CA ALA A 31 -13.00 0.27 8.01
C ALA A 31 -13.30 0.03 6.54
N LEU A 32 -13.96 -1.08 6.23
CA LEU A 32 -14.46 -1.42 4.90
C LEU A 32 -15.97 -1.17 4.89
N ILE A 33 -16.38 -0.21 4.06
CA ILE A 33 -17.78 0.22 3.96
C ILE A 33 -18.33 -0.22 2.61
N ASP A 34 -19.45 -0.89 2.64
CA ASP A 34 -20.22 -1.25 1.45
C ASP A 34 -20.90 0.00 0.90
N GLY A 35 -20.54 0.41 -0.31
CA GLY A 35 -21.09 1.59 -0.96
C GLY A 35 -22.55 1.46 -1.38
N ASP A 36 -23.06 0.24 -1.52
CA ASP A 36 -24.46 0.00 -1.89
C ASP A 36 -25.38 0.13 -0.66
N THR A 37 -25.01 -0.50 0.46
CA THR A 37 -25.81 -0.49 1.70
C THR A 37 -25.44 0.60 2.69
N LYS A 38 -24.26 1.23 2.56
CA LYS A 38 -23.67 2.21 3.48
C LYS A 38 -23.31 1.64 4.84
N GLU A 39 -23.19 0.34 4.96
CA GLU A 39 -22.85 -0.36 6.20
C GLU A 39 -21.36 -0.65 6.29
N ILE A 40 -20.82 -0.59 7.51
CA ILE A 40 -19.48 -1.10 7.79
C ILE A 40 -19.53 -2.63 7.74
N ARG A 41 -18.80 -3.22 6.81
CA ARG A 41 -18.74 -4.68 6.63
C ARG A 41 -17.61 -5.32 7.42
N SER A 42 -16.52 -4.60 7.63
CA SER A 42 -15.38 -5.10 8.39
C SER A 42 -14.54 -3.96 8.93
N ILE A 43 -13.90 -4.17 10.07
CA ILE A 43 -12.82 -3.33 10.59
C ILE A 43 -11.60 -4.22 10.71
N VAL A 44 -10.52 -3.83 10.05
CA VAL A 44 -9.28 -4.63 9.96
C VAL A 44 -8.16 -3.88 10.68
N LYS A 45 -7.55 -4.55 11.67
CA LYS A 45 -6.37 -4.03 12.38
C LYS A 45 -5.16 -4.06 11.45
N THR A 46 -4.41 -2.96 11.42
CA THR A 46 -3.18 -2.77 10.64
C THR A 46 -2.08 -2.10 11.48
N GLY A 47 -1.22 -1.28 10.89
CA GLY A 47 -0.16 -0.58 11.61
C GLY A 47 -0.64 0.60 12.47
N TYR A 48 0.31 1.23 13.15
CA TYR A 48 0.04 2.42 13.97
C TYR A 48 -0.11 3.68 13.10
N ALA A 49 -1.02 4.56 13.48
CA ALA A 49 -1.29 5.83 12.83
C ALA A 49 -1.44 5.67 11.30
N VAL A 50 -2.40 4.85 10.89
CA VAL A 50 -2.70 4.54 9.48
C VAL A 50 -2.82 5.83 8.69
N HIS A 51 -2.06 5.93 7.61
CA HIS A 51 -1.95 7.18 6.85
C HIS A 51 -2.65 7.11 5.50
N ILE A 52 -2.39 6.06 4.73
CA ILE A 52 -2.95 5.86 3.39
C ILE A 52 -3.35 4.40 3.20
N SER A 53 -4.46 4.20 2.49
CA SER A 53 -4.84 2.93 1.88
C SER A 53 -4.93 3.08 0.36
N ARG A 54 -4.48 2.07 -0.39
CA ARG A 54 -4.54 2.02 -1.86
C ARG A 54 -5.14 0.70 -2.30
N LEU A 55 -6.18 0.79 -3.12
CA LEU A 55 -6.77 -0.38 -3.76
C LEU A 55 -5.84 -0.88 -4.88
N SER A 56 -5.66 -2.18 -4.99
CA SER A 56 -4.96 -2.81 -6.10
C SER A 56 -5.73 -2.65 -7.41
N LYS A 57 -5.04 -2.78 -8.54
CA LYS A 57 -5.68 -2.63 -9.87
C LYS A 57 -6.74 -3.71 -10.12
N SER A 58 -6.54 -4.93 -9.63
CA SER A 58 -7.53 -6.01 -9.73
C SER A 58 -8.76 -5.79 -8.84
N GLY A 59 -8.68 -4.91 -7.84
CA GLY A 59 -9.70 -4.72 -6.83
C GLY A 59 -9.72 -5.78 -5.73
N ARG A 60 -8.74 -6.71 -5.72
CA ARG A 60 -8.67 -7.77 -4.71
C ARG A 60 -8.01 -7.31 -3.41
N TYR A 61 -6.95 -6.51 -3.49
CA TYR A 61 -6.11 -6.17 -2.34
C TYR A 61 -6.23 -4.70 -1.97
N ILE A 62 -6.04 -4.42 -0.68
CA ILE A 62 -5.79 -3.06 -0.17
C ILE A 62 -4.43 -3.05 0.51
N TYR A 63 -3.59 -2.13 0.07
CA TYR A 63 -2.28 -1.82 0.66
C TYR A 63 -2.46 -0.68 1.65
N VAL A 64 -2.07 -0.90 2.90
CA VAL A 64 -2.28 0.05 4.00
C VAL A 64 -0.95 0.38 4.63
N ILE A 65 -0.55 1.64 4.62
CA ILE A 65 0.69 2.11 5.24
C ILE A 65 0.43 2.89 6.52
N GLY A 66 1.06 2.47 7.60
CA GLY A 66 1.08 3.18 8.88
C GLY A 66 2.33 4.05 9.02
N ARG A 67 2.23 5.07 9.85
CA ARG A 67 3.39 5.93 10.14
C ARG A 67 4.52 5.23 10.89
N ASP A 68 4.24 4.11 11.51
CA ASP A 68 5.26 3.23 12.11
C ASP A 68 6.11 2.48 11.06
N GLY A 69 5.87 2.72 9.77
CA GLY A 69 6.54 2.06 8.66
C GLY A 69 6.01 0.68 8.32
N ARG A 70 4.91 0.25 8.92
CA ARG A 70 4.26 -1.03 8.62
C ARG A 70 3.37 -0.90 7.40
N LEU A 71 3.65 -1.72 6.39
CA LEU A 71 2.78 -1.94 5.25
C LEU A 71 2.03 -3.25 5.46
N SER A 72 0.71 -3.18 5.47
CA SER A 72 -0.20 -4.32 5.60
C SER A 72 -0.97 -4.54 4.30
N LEU A 73 -1.09 -5.78 3.87
CA LEU A 73 -1.87 -6.20 2.71
C LEU A 73 -3.15 -6.88 3.16
N ILE A 74 -4.30 -6.29 2.85
CA ILE A 74 -5.62 -6.86 3.14
C ILE A 74 -6.13 -7.58 1.90
N ASP A 75 -6.57 -8.84 2.03
CA ASP A 75 -7.23 -9.59 0.96
C ASP A 75 -8.75 -9.48 1.11
N LEU A 76 -9.38 -8.81 0.15
CA LEU A 76 -10.83 -8.60 0.09
C LEU A 76 -11.61 -9.85 -0.37
N TRP A 77 -10.93 -10.87 -0.89
CA TRP A 77 -11.57 -12.12 -1.31
C TRP A 77 -11.86 -13.08 -0.16
N MET A 78 -11.25 -12.89 0.98
CA MET A 78 -11.52 -13.70 2.16
C MET A 78 -13.00 -13.57 2.59
N GLU A 79 -13.56 -14.58 3.20
CA GLU A 79 -14.92 -14.54 3.77
C GLU A 79 -15.09 -13.31 4.69
N LYS A 80 -14.13 -13.10 5.57
CA LYS A 80 -13.93 -11.86 6.31
C LYS A 80 -12.58 -11.26 5.89
N PRO A 81 -12.56 -10.09 5.23
CA PRO A 81 -11.31 -9.43 4.85
C PRO A 81 -10.33 -9.31 6.01
N ALA A 82 -9.08 -9.68 5.78
CA ALA A 82 -8.05 -9.70 6.80
C ALA A 82 -6.68 -9.43 6.20
N VAL A 83 -5.71 -9.07 7.05
CA VAL A 83 -4.32 -8.91 6.68
C VAL A 83 -3.71 -10.27 6.34
N VAL A 84 -3.15 -10.39 5.13
CA VAL A 84 -2.52 -11.63 4.62
C VAL A 84 -1.01 -11.54 4.49
N ALA A 85 -0.45 -10.33 4.48
CA ALA A 85 0.99 -10.09 4.51
C ALA A 85 1.30 -8.75 5.17
N GLU A 86 2.47 -8.66 5.79
CA GLU A 86 2.99 -7.43 6.39
C GLU A 86 4.50 -7.33 6.20
N VAL A 87 4.99 -6.10 6.05
CA VAL A 87 6.42 -5.79 6.04
C VAL A 87 6.66 -4.41 6.67
N LYS A 88 7.80 -4.24 7.32
CA LYS A 88 8.24 -2.93 7.81
C LYS A 88 9.22 -2.32 6.81
N VAL A 89 8.87 -1.15 6.26
CA VAL A 89 9.65 -0.46 5.20
C VAL A 89 10.45 0.73 5.72
N GLY A 90 10.20 1.14 6.96
CA GLY A 90 10.88 2.28 7.60
C GLY A 90 10.38 2.52 9.01
N PHE A 91 10.66 3.69 9.55
CA PHE A 91 10.20 4.13 10.88
C PHE A 91 9.17 5.27 10.82
N ASP A 92 9.12 6.02 9.73
CA ASP A 92 8.07 6.98 9.41
C ASP A 92 7.78 6.87 7.90
N ALA A 93 6.71 6.17 7.55
CA ALA A 93 6.30 5.95 6.16
C ALA A 93 4.93 6.55 5.91
N ARG A 94 4.70 7.09 4.69
CA ARG A 94 3.48 7.82 4.38
C ARG A 94 2.90 7.55 3.00
N SER A 95 3.59 6.83 2.16
CA SER A 95 3.11 6.58 0.81
C SER A 95 3.27 5.13 0.39
N VAL A 96 2.32 4.65 -0.37
CA VAL A 96 2.27 3.33 -0.96
C VAL A 96 1.47 3.39 -2.25
N ASP A 97 1.87 2.63 -3.24
CA ASP A 97 1.06 2.33 -4.41
C ASP A 97 1.39 0.94 -4.96
N THR A 98 0.61 0.48 -5.93
CA THR A 98 0.78 -0.82 -6.59
C THR A 98 0.90 -0.62 -8.09
N SER A 99 1.45 -1.61 -8.81
CA SER A 99 1.55 -1.56 -10.26
C SER A 99 0.17 -1.68 -10.91
N LYS A 100 -0.14 -0.76 -11.85
CA LYS A 100 -1.45 -0.62 -12.49
C LYS A 100 -1.42 -0.76 -14.00
N PHE A 101 -0.23 -0.72 -14.60
CA PHE A 101 -0.07 -0.87 -16.04
C PHE A 101 -0.49 -2.26 -16.49
N LYS A 102 -1.13 -2.35 -17.65
CA LYS A 102 -1.61 -3.60 -18.25
C LYS A 102 -0.50 -4.65 -18.34
N GLY A 103 -0.76 -5.83 -17.81
CA GLY A 103 0.19 -6.95 -17.70
C GLY A 103 1.09 -6.92 -16.47
N PHE A 104 0.98 -5.88 -15.64
CA PHE A 104 1.69 -5.73 -14.37
C PHE A 104 0.75 -5.50 -13.18
N GLU A 105 -0.55 -5.65 -13.39
CA GLU A 105 -1.57 -5.43 -12.36
C GLU A 105 -1.25 -6.26 -11.10
N ASP A 106 -1.15 -5.58 -9.96
CA ASP A 106 -0.87 -6.14 -8.63
C ASP A 106 0.47 -6.90 -8.49
N LYS A 107 1.29 -6.91 -9.52
CA LYS A 107 2.53 -7.68 -9.55
C LYS A 107 3.60 -7.10 -8.62
N TYR A 108 3.62 -5.80 -8.48
CA TYR A 108 4.58 -5.08 -7.66
C TYR A 108 3.87 -4.07 -6.75
N ALA A 109 4.48 -3.82 -5.59
CA ALA A 109 4.14 -2.71 -4.72
C ALA A 109 5.37 -1.87 -4.43
N ILE A 110 5.15 -0.59 -4.12
CA ILE A 110 6.17 0.36 -3.73
C ILE A 110 5.72 1.15 -2.52
N ALA A 111 6.57 1.29 -1.52
CA ALA A 111 6.30 2.08 -0.32
C ALA A 111 7.43 3.05 -0.05
N GLY A 112 7.09 4.27 0.30
CA GLY A 112 8.04 5.35 0.58
C GLY A 112 8.04 5.77 2.04
N SER A 113 9.22 6.06 2.58
CA SER A 113 9.41 6.52 3.94
C SER A 113 10.06 7.90 4.02
N TYR A 114 9.78 8.56 5.14
CA TYR A 114 10.49 9.78 5.56
C TYR A 114 11.78 9.42 6.25
N TRP A 115 11.75 8.34 7.08
CA TRP A 115 12.91 7.87 7.77
C TRP A 115 12.96 6.32 7.78
N PRO A 116 14.06 5.72 7.31
CA PRO A 116 15.11 6.38 6.52
C PRO A 116 14.54 6.95 5.21
N PRO A 117 15.18 7.97 4.59
CA PRO A 117 14.74 8.56 3.33
C PRO A 117 14.99 7.57 2.19
N GLN A 118 13.97 6.79 1.87
CA GLN A 118 14.04 5.69 0.90
C GLN A 118 12.67 5.30 0.39
N TYR A 119 12.66 4.53 -0.68
CA TYR A 119 11.50 3.72 -1.06
C TYR A 119 11.90 2.26 -1.26
N VAL A 120 10.95 1.38 -1.05
CA VAL A 120 11.12 -0.08 -1.15
C VAL A 120 10.19 -0.61 -2.23
N ILE A 121 10.77 -1.35 -3.19
CA ILE A 121 10.02 -2.07 -4.22
C ILE A 121 9.92 -3.54 -3.79
N MET A 122 8.73 -4.11 -3.91
CA MET A 122 8.43 -5.44 -3.41
C MET A 122 7.44 -6.17 -4.29
N ASP A 123 7.34 -7.47 -4.10
CA ASP A 123 6.29 -8.29 -4.68
C ASP A 123 4.92 -7.84 -4.17
N GLY A 124 3.96 -7.71 -5.09
CA GLY A 124 2.65 -7.14 -4.78
C GLY A 124 1.75 -8.04 -3.95
N GLU A 125 2.00 -9.36 -3.94
CA GLU A 125 1.16 -10.31 -3.19
C GLU A 125 1.80 -10.76 -1.88
N THR A 126 3.11 -10.95 -1.88
CA THR A 126 3.85 -11.44 -0.69
C THR A 126 4.45 -10.32 0.15
N LEU A 127 4.58 -9.12 -0.39
CA LEU A 127 5.31 -7.98 0.14
C LEU A 127 6.81 -8.28 0.37
N LYS A 128 7.36 -9.32 -0.28
CA LYS A 128 8.79 -9.62 -0.22
C LYS A 128 9.59 -8.52 -0.92
N PRO A 129 10.52 -7.84 -0.23
CA PRO A 129 11.30 -6.77 -0.84
C PRO A 129 12.23 -7.29 -1.95
N PHE A 130 12.27 -6.55 -3.06
CA PHE A 130 13.24 -6.75 -4.14
C PHE A 130 14.38 -5.76 -4.05
N LYS A 131 14.05 -4.48 -3.77
CA LYS A 131 15.01 -3.39 -3.82
C LYS A 131 14.65 -2.29 -2.82
N ILE A 132 15.68 -1.80 -2.15
CA ILE A 132 15.64 -0.59 -1.34
C ILE A 132 16.44 0.47 -2.08
N VAL A 133 15.84 1.64 -2.29
CA VAL A 133 16.47 2.77 -2.97
C VAL A 133 16.50 3.96 -2.03
N SER A 134 17.71 4.39 -1.69
CA SER A 134 17.92 5.64 -0.95
C SER A 134 17.52 6.83 -1.83
N THR A 135 16.87 7.81 -1.24
CA THR A 135 16.56 9.09 -1.91
C THR A 135 17.59 10.17 -1.62
N ARG A 136 18.60 9.88 -0.77
CA ARG A 136 19.72 10.79 -0.55
C ARG A 136 20.50 11.02 -1.84
N GLY A 137 20.88 12.26 -2.11
CA GLY A 137 21.59 12.56 -3.33
C GLY A 137 21.77 14.05 -3.56
N MET A 138 22.29 14.36 -4.75
CA MET A 138 22.46 15.74 -5.22
C MET A 138 21.15 16.24 -5.83
N THR A 139 20.81 17.48 -5.53
CA THR A 139 19.75 18.22 -6.23
C THR A 139 20.22 18.67 -7.60
N VAL A 140 19.29 19.17 -8.41
CA VAL A 140 19.62 19.79 -9.70
C VAL A 140 20.50 21.03 -9.57
N ASP A 141 20.46 21.70 -8.43
CA ASP A 141 21.27 22.88 -8.13
C ASP A 141 22.66 22.53 -7.57
N GLY A 142 22.97 21.22 -7.45
CA GLY A 142 24.28 20.73 -7.01
C GLY A 142 24.46 20.67 -5.49
N GLU A 143 23.40 20.82 -4.71
CA GLU A 143 23.44 20.68 -3.25
C GLU A 143 23.14 19.23 -2.84
N TYR A 144 23.85 18.74 -1.82
CA TYR A 144 23.58 17.41 -1.29
C TYR A 144 22.47 17.43 -0.25
N HIS A 145 21.40 16.67 -0.52
CA HIS A 145 20.30 16.45 0.41
C HIS A 145 20.48 15.13 1.19
N PRO A 146 20.69 15.19 2.51
CA PRO A 146 20.85 14.00 3.34
C PRO A 146 19.52 13.34 3.72
N GLU A 147 18.40 14.07 3.71
CA GLU A 147 17.12 13.61 4.24
C GLU A 147 15.89 13.95 3.34
N PRO A 148 15.96 13.74 2.04
CA PRO A 148 14.81 13.98 1.15
C PRO A 148 13.73 12.90 1.38
N ARG A 149 12.53 13.33 1.73
CA ARG A 149 11.43 12.48 2.16
C ARG A 149 10.55 12.08 0.99
N VAL A 150 10.13 10.81 0.93
CA VAL A 150 9.15 10.36 -0.06
C VAL A 150 7.75 10.82 0.36
N ALA A 151 7.25 11.87 -0.29
CA ALA A 151 5.97 12.48 0.05
C ALA A 151 4.78 11.73 -0.54
N SER A 152 4.88 11.30 -1.79
CA SER A 152 3.83 10.53 -2.45
C SER A 152 4.40 9.63 -3.55
N ILE A 153 3.62 8.61 -3.91
CA ILE A 153 3.92 7.70 -5.01
C ILE A 153 2.63 7.53 -5.80
N VAL A 154 2.73 7.58 -7.13
CA VAL A 154 1.61 7.37 -8.05
C VAL A 154 2.04 6.41 -9.15
N SER A 155 1.24 5.38 -9.38
CA SER A 155 1.41 4.46 -10.52
C SER A 155 0.79 5.05 -11.77
N SER A 156 1.51 4.92 -12.89
CA SER A 156 0.95 5.18 -14.21
C SER A 156 0.10 3.98 -14.67
N GLU A 157 -1.02 4.29 -15.32
CA GLU A 157 -1.84 3.28 -16.02
C GLU A 157 -1.46 3.15 -17.50
N THR A 158 -0.74 4.12 -18.04
CA THR A 158 -0.36 4.19 -19.45
C THR A 158 1.08 3.73 -19.72
N LYS A 159 1.91 3.63 -18.68
CA LYS A 159 3.31 3.18 -18.76
C LYS A 159 3.66 2.32 -17.56
N PRO A 160 4.63 1.38 -17.68
CA PRO A 160 5.07 0.52 -16.57
C PRO A 160 6.03 1.28 -15.63
N GLU A 161 5.54 2.38 -15.04
CA GLU A 161 6.35 3.25 -14.19
C GLU A 161 5.57 3.78 -12.99
N TRP A 162 6.31 4.20 -11.97
CA TRP A 162 5.83 5.02 -10.85
C TRP A 162 6.47 6.39 -10.89
N VAL A 163 5.72 7.38 -10.48
CA VAL A 163 6.25 8.71 -10.16
C VAL A 163 6.41 8.79 -8.65
N VAL A 164 7.63 8.99 -8.18
CA VAL A 164 7.97 9.17 -6.77
C VAL A 164 8.21 10.66 -6.54
N ASN A 165 7.35 11.27 -5.74
CA ASN A 165 7.47 12.67 -5.38
C ASN A 165 8.28 12.80 -4.09
N ILE A 166 9.40 13.50 -4.20
CA ILE A 166 10.35 13.73 -3.10
C ILE A 166 10.21 15.16 -2.62
N LYS A 167 10.15 15.33 -1.31
CA LYS A 167 10.18 16.65 -0.69
C LYS A 167 11.36 16.80 0.24
N GLU A 168 11.81 17.99 0.34
CA GLU A 168 12.85 18.45 1.23
C GLU A 168 12.30 18.79 2.63
#